data_753ed53c3006c167ec3d2bb7b2a1cf52
#
_entry.id   753ed53c3006c167ec3d2bb7b2a1cf52
#
_cell.length_a   1.000
_cell.length_b   1.000
_cell.length_c   1.000
_cell.angle_alpha   90.00
_cell.angle_beta   90.00
_cell.angle_gamma   90.00
#
_symmetry.space_group_name_H-M   'P 1'
#
loop_
_entity.id
_entity.type
_entity.pdbx_description
1 polymer ?
#
loop_
_entity_poly.entity_id
_entity_poly.type
_entity_poly.pdbx_seq_one_letter_code
_entity_poly.pdbx_strand_id
1 'polypeptide(L)'
;MKLNKYALVLFLGLGTLTSCNDNLELLNPNQQTSNTFGFNADDLEESVIAAYNHIRMEGSYARVGYTIDVCRGDEAWNSSQVWYLPFDDLNAEVTSDITWWPWREWYYTVNVCNFAISRCDEDNSQLSEKMKRIKGQVLFLRGLSYYNLVGYYQNPPLITDYATYSSLDGLYTGNSTYDAVLDQVESDFKEAMELLPSRDQGGEWEKGRATCGAAAGYYARALMVRHKFKDALTVLKDIIGKKYGTYELMDNYGDNFREGPAYENNKESLFEVQFLDLESQGTDDEWTPVNTSPNATQGSAIESNFAPGNYGGWADISASPWLYHLFKAERTTDGKLDPRLYWTIGTYESDWEDFEYGNVAYTSKLTATDNIVTNNTYGGLPIAKFTNLRTGLYSTVITGLHDGINLRLMRYSDVLLRAAECENEVNGPTQQAIDWINEVRNRADLPDLELADFPTADKLFEQIANVERPKE
;
A
#
# COMPACT_ATOMS: atom_id res chain seq x y z
N MET A 1 14.46 73.65 45.10
CA MET A 1 13.42 72.73 44.57
C MET A 1 14.02 71.32 44.54
N LYS A 2 13.68 70.51 45.54
CA LYS A 2 14.25 69.12 45.61
C LYS A 2 13.32 68.23 44.82
N LEU A 3 13.68 67.87 43.58
CA LEU A 3 12.98 66.87 42.85
C LEU A 3 13.05 65.50 43.51
N ASN A 4 11.95 64.93 43.84
CA ASN A 4 11.83 63.74 44.65
C ASN A 4 12.41 62.56 43.88
N LYS A 5 13.53 62.01 44.33
CA LYS A 5 14.26 60.87 43.68
C LYS A 5 13.38 59.68 43.43
N TYR A 6 12.28 59.56 44.17
CA TYR A 6 11.30 58.49 44.01
C TYR A 6 10.35 58.69 42.78
N ALA A 7 10.10 59.94 42.39
CA ALA A 7 9.31 60.23 41.19
C ALA A 7 10.07 59.88 39.90
N LEU A 8 11.41 60.02 39.91
CA LEU A 8 12.24 59.69 38.78
C LEU A 8 12.35 58.17 38.60
N VAL A 9 12.40 57.39 39.69
CA VAL A 9 12.45 55.91 39.67
C VAL A 9 11.10 55.34 39.23
N LEU A 10 9.98 55.99 39.62
CA LEU A 10 8.63 55.58 39.17
C LEU A 10 8.41 55.84 37.68
N PHE A 11 8.97 56.93 37.14
CA PHE A 11 8.85 57.27 35.71
C PHE A 11 9.75 56.35 34.82
N LEU A 12 10.92 55.95 35.32
CA LEU A 12 11.76 54.96 34.64
C LEU A 12 11.21 53.55 34.74
N GLY A 13 10.49 53.17 35.79
CA GLY A 13 9.83 51.87 35.94
C GLY A 13 8.56 51.69 35.06
N LEU A 14 7.85 52.79 34.76
CA LEU A 14 6.68 52.72 33.86
C LEU A 14 7.06 52.75 32.38
N GLY A 15 8.26 53.22 32.01
CA GLY A 15 8.73 53.25 30.62
C GLY A 15 9.22 51.87 30.09
N THR A 16 9.44 50.91 30.99
CA THR A 16 9.91 49.56 30.59
C THR A 16 8.79 48.54 30.40
N LEU A 17 7.51 48.92 30.57
CA LEU A 17 6.38 48.01 30.40
C LEU A 17 5.73 48.09 28.98
N THR A 18 6.21 49.01 28.15
CA THR A 18 5.87 48.97 26.71
C THR A 18 6.95 48.21 25.95
N SER A 19 7.19 46.99 26.33
CA SER A 19 7.97 46.06 25.51
C SER A 19 7.11 45.71 24.30
N CYS A 20 7.57 46.06 23.12
CA CYS A 20 6.94 45.74 21.85
C CYS A 20 6.71 44.26 21.75
N ASN A 21 5.46 43.82 21.88
CA ASN A 21 5.06 42.43 21.56
C ASN A 21 5.21 42.16 20.07
N ASP A 22 5.11 43.19 19.23
CA ASP A 22 5.09 43.04 17.78
C ASP A 22 6.42 42.62 17.12
N ASN A 23 7.56 42.75 17.87
CA ASN A 23 8.87 42.36 17.33
C ASN A 23 9.33 40.96 17.73
N LEU A 24 8.55 40.21 18.49
CA LEU A 24 8.85 38.83 18.86
C LEU A 24 8.20 37.80 17.90
N GLU A 25 7.25 38.25 17.11
CA GLU A 25 6.65 37.45 16.05
C GLU A 25 7.20 37.82 14.66
N LEU A 26 8.53 37.85 14.53
CA LEU A 26 9.16 37.95 13.22
C LEU A 26 8.97 36.65 12.46
N LEU A 27 7.89 36.59 11.69
CA LEU A 27 7.73 35.56 10.67
C LEU A 27 8.88 35.74 9.67
N ASN A 28 9.64 34.68 9.41
CA ASN A 28 10.65 34.70 8.37
C ASN A 28 9.93 34.89 7.03
N PRO A 29 10.12 36.03 6.32
CA PRO A 29 9.39 36.31 5.07
C PRO A 29 9.75 35.32 3.94
N ASN A 30 10.81 34.54 4.11
CA ASN A 30 11.27 33.54 3.18
C ASN A 30 10.85 32.11 3.56
N GLN A 31 10.06 31.96 4.62
CA GLN A 31 9.57 30.66 5.06
C GLN A 31 8.04 30.69 5.06
N GLN A 32 7.44 29.76 4.31
CA GLN A 32 6.00 29.54 4.35
C GLN A 32 5.59 29.07 5.74
N THR A 33 4.49 29.59 6.23
CA THR A 33 3.89 29.20 7.52
C THR A 33 2.53 28.56 7.27
N SER A 34 1.99 27.84 8.24
CA SER A 34 0.62 27.30 8.16
C SER A 34 -0.44 28.36 7.85
N ASN A 35 -0.17 29.63 8.12
CA ASN A 35 -1.06 30.76 7.82
C ASN A 35 -0.90 31.35 6.40
N THR A 36 0.17 30.98 5.70
CA THR A 36 0.46 31.51 4.36
C THR A 36 0.52 30.42 3.29
N PHE A 37 0.59 29.15 3.67
CA PHE A 37 0.65 27.99 2.79
C PHE A 37 -0.75 27.38 2.58
N GLY A 38 -1.01 26.88 1.38
CA GLY A 38 -2.23 26.11 1.08
C GLY A 38 -3.42 26.95 0.63
N PHE A 39 -3.22 28.23 0.29
CA PHE A 39 -4.32 29.10 -0.18
C PHE A 39 -4.54 29.06 -1.69
N ASN A 40 -3.74 28.33 -2.41
CA ASN A 40 -3.91 28.11 -3.84
C ASN A 40 -3.68 26.62 -4.19
N ALA A 41 -4.14 26.24 -5.38
CA ALA A 41 -4.07 24.85 -5.82
C ALA A 41 -2.64 24.34 -6.05
N ASP A 42 -1.66 25.22 -6.29
CA ASP A 42 -0.26 24.82 -6.49
C ASP A 42 0.38 24.46 -5.14
N ASP A 43 0.15 25.26 -4.10
CA ASP A 43 0.61 24.92 -2.74
C ASP A 43 -0.02 23.62 -2.25
N LEU A 44 -1.32 23.38 -2.51
CA LEU A 44 -1.98 22.16 -2.10
C LEU A 44 -1.50 20.93 -2.89
N GLU A 45 -1.04 21.10 -4.12
CA GLU A 45 -0.40 20.04 -4.90
C GLU A 45 0.86 19.52 -4.21
N GLU A 46 1.64 20.41 -3.56
CA GLU A 46 2.81 19.99 -2.74
C GLU A 46 2.38 19.11 -1.56
N SER A 47 1.23 19.38 -0.94
CA SER A 47 0.66 18.52 0.12
C SER A 47 0.25 17.16 -0.42
N VAL A 48 -0.32 17.08 -1.63
CA VAL A 48 -0.63 15.80 -2.29
C VAL A 48 0.64 15.00 -2.52
N ILE A 49 1.69 15.63 -3.05
CA ILE A 49 3.00 14.98 -3.27
C ILE A 49 3.58 14.48 -1.94
N ALA A 50 3.51 15.29 -0.88
CA ALA A 50 3.96 14.88 0.44
C ALA A 50 3.19 13.64 0.96
N ALA A 51 1.85 13.60 0.78
CA ALA A 51 1.05 12.45 1.17
C ALA A 51 1.42 11.17 0.39
N TYR A 52 1.66 11.27 -0.93
CA TYR A 52 2.18 10.14 -1.71
C TYR A 52 3.59 9.73 -1.28
N ASN A 53 4.42 10.68 -0.85
CA ASN A 53 5.75 10.34 -0.33
C ASN A 53 5.66 9.54 0.96
N HIS A 54 4.76 9.90 1.88
CA HIS A 54 4.61 9.17 3.14
C HIS A 54 4.15 7.72 2.97
N ILE A 55 3.33 7.40 1.98
CA ILE A 55 2.98 5.99 1.72
C ILE A 55 4.13 5.16 1.14
N ARG A 56 5.24 5.79 0.74
CA ARG A 56 6.48 5.13 0.29
C ARG A 56 7.54 4.97 1.39
N MET A 57 7.24 5.37 2.61
CA MET A 57 8.18 5.23 3.72
C MET A 57 8.26 3.78 4.21
N GLU A 58 9.33 3.45 4.94
CA GLU A 58 9.59 2.08 5.40
C GLU A 58 8.46 1.51 6.26
N GLY A 59 7.92 2.31 7.16
CA GLY A 59 6.80 1.90 8.01
C GLY A 59 5.48 1.71 7.24
N SER A 60 5.38 2.26 6.01
CA SER A 60 4.23 2.06 5.13
C SER A 60 4.50 0.91 4.13
N TYR A 61 4.74 1.24 2.86
CA TYR A 61 4.83 0.24 1.80
C TYR A 61 6.24 -0.03 1.28
N ALA A 62 7.26 0.76 1.66
CA ALA A 62 8.60 0.51 1.13
C ALA A 62 9.26 -0.74 1.73
N ARG A 63 8.83 -1.19 2.92
CA ARG A 63 9.37 -2.40 3.55
C ARG A 63 8.47 -2.96 4.65
N VAL A 64 8.49 -2.36 5.87
CA VAL A 64 7.98 -2.96 7.11
C VAL A 64 6.48 -3.18 7.07
N GLY A 65 5.68 -2.17 6.70
CA GLY A 65 4.23 -2.29 6.66
C GLY A 65 3.78 -3.38 5.69
N TYR A 66 4.32 -3.40 4.48
CA TYR A 66 4.02 -4.44 3.50
C TYR A 66 4.49 -5.83 3.96
N THR A 67 5.67 -5.93 4.56
CA THR A 67 6.21 -7.21 5.06
C THR A 67 5.38 -7.77 6.21
N ILE A 68 4.87 -6.91 7.12
CA ILE A 68 3.93 -7.31 8.17
C ILE A 68 2.66 -7.92 7.55
N ASP A 69 2.11 -7.31 6.50
CA ASP A 69 0.92 -7.86 5.84
C ASP A 69 1.19 -9.22 5.21
N VAL A 70 2.34 -9.37 4.57
CA VAL A 70 2.73 -10.63 3.91
C VAL A 70 2.95 -11.76 4.93
N CYS A 71 3.64 -11.51 6.04
CA CYS A 71 3.94 -12.56 7.02
C CYS A 71 2.75 -12.94 7.93
N ARG A 72 1.67 -12.16 7.93
CA ARG A 72 0.42 -12.49 8.65
C ARG A 72 -0.51 -13.40 7.85
N GLY A 73 -0.20 -13.63 6.57
CA GLY A 73 -0.94 -14.53 5.69
C GLY A 73 -0.39 -15.95 5.72
N ASP A 74 -1.18 -16.89 5.22
CA ASP A 74 -0.77 -18.31 5.12
C ASP A 74 0.20 -18.57 3.94
N GLU A 75 0.33 -17.60 3.04
CA GLU A 75 1.15 -17.70 1.82
C GLU A 75 2.64 -17.55 2.07
N ALA A 76 3.02 -16.92 3.18
CA ALA A 76 4.41 -16.68 3.54
C ALA A 76 4.62 -16.85 5.04
N TRP A 77 5.87 -16.89 5.46
CA TRP A 77 6.26 -17.01 6.86
C TRP A 77 7.59 -16.30 7.12
N ASN A 78 7.80 -15.87 8.36
CA ASN A 78 9.06 -15.26 8.79
C ASN A 78 10.15 -16.34 8.93
N SER A 79 11.19 -16.24 8.13
CA SER A 79 12.26 -17.23 8.08
C SER A 79 13.50 -16.87 8.90
N SER A 80 13.73 -15.60 9.23
CA SER A 80 14.98 -15.21 9.87
C SER A 80 14.89 -14.06 10.88
N GLN A 81 13.93 -13.17 10.79
CA GLN A 81 13.89 -11.93 11.57
C GLN A 81 13.03 -11.98 12.82
N VAL A 82 13.67 -11.75 13.97
CA VAL A 82 12.99 -11.80 15.27
C VAL A 82 11.91 -10.73 15.45
N TRP A 83 12.02 -9.58 14.80
CA TRP A 83 11.02 -8.51 14.92
C TRP A 83 9.76 -8.72 14.06
N TYR A 84 9.80 -9.57 13.00
CA TYR A 84 8.60 -9.99 12.28
C TYR A 84 7.89 -11.20 12.93
N LEU A 85 8.60 -11.97 13.76
CA LEU A 85 8.05 -13.18 14.38
C LEU A 85 6.75 -12.94 15.17
N PRO A 86 6.59 -11.85 15.94
CA PRO A 86 5.32 -11.61 16.63
C PRO A 86 4.12 -11.42 15.71
N PHE A 87 4.34 -10.95 14.48
CA PHE A 87 3.27 -10.78 13.49
C PHE A 87 2.96 -12.09 12.79
N ASP A 88 3.96 -12.89 12.47
CA ASP A 88 3.83 -14.24 11.90
C ASP A 88 3.10 -15.18 12.87
N ASP A 89 3.46 -15.15 14.15
CA ASP A 89 2.81 -15.91 15.22
C ASP A 89 1.45 -15.33 15.66
N LEU A 90 0.99 -14.23 15.08
CA LEU A 90 -0.23 -13.48 15.44
C LEU A 90 -0.32 -13.09 16.92
N ASN A 91 0.82 -12.80 17.56
CA ASN A 91 0.93 -12.42 18.97
C ASN A 91 1.65 -11.08 19.18
N ALA A 92 1.65 -10.20 18.19
CA ALA A 92 2.27 -8.90 18.28
C ALA A 92 1.63 -8.03 19.38
N GLU A 93 2.49 -7.44 20.21
CA GLU A 93 2.12 -6.53 21.28
C GLU A 93 2.57 -5.10 20.96
N VAL A 94 2.04 -4.12 21.68
CA VAL A 94 2.44 -2.70 21.54
C VAL A 94 3.95 -2.46 21.81
N THR A 95 4.60 -3.39 22.50
CA THR A 95 6.03 -3.38 22.80
C THR A 95 6.89 -4.12 21.80
N SER A 96 6.28 -4.74 20.77
CA SER A 96 7.04 -5.37 19.69
C SER A 96 7.77 -4.30 18.87
N ASP A 97 9.05 -4.54 18.56
CA ASP A 97 10.00 -3.53 18.10
C ASP A 97 9.51 -2.65 16.95
N ILE A 98 8.88 -3.23 15.94
CA ILE A 98 8.47 -2.49 14.74
C ILE A 98 6.98 -2.11 14.71
N THR A 99 6.23 -2.32 15.78
CA THR A 99 4.78 -2.04 15.83
C THR A 99 4.45 -0.56 15.62
N TRP A 100 5.34 0.35 16.06
CA TRP A 100 5.11 1.78 15.98
C TRP A 100 5.41 2.40 14.62
N TRP A 101 6.14 1.69 13.72
CA TRP A 101 6.54 2.24 12.41
C TRP A 101 5.32 2.47 11.49
N PRO A 102 4.45 1.50 11.24
CA PRO A 102 3.23 1.76 10.47
C PRO A 102 2.33 2.79 11.14
N TRP A 103 2.22 2.78 12.47
CA TRP A 103 1.46 3.79 13.20
C TRP A 103 1.90 5.20 12.87
N ARG A 104 3.19 5.48 12.99
CA ARG A 104 3.76 6.80 12.74
C ARG A 104 3.52 7.25 11.30
N GLU A 105 3.84 6.41 10.33
CA GLU A 105 3.80 6.79 8.93
C GLU A 105 2.38 7.02 8.43
N TRP A 106 1.45 6.17 8.83
CA TRP A 106 0.04 6.37 8.47
C TRP A 106 -0.54 7.63 9.09
N TYR A 107 -0.19 7.97 10.33
CA TYR A 107 -0.63 9.24 10.94
C TYR A 107 0.06 10.47 10.34
N TYR A 108 1.27 10.38 9.83
CA TYR A 108 1.87 11.45 9.04
C TYR A 108 1.06 11.69 7.77
N THR A 109 0.69 10.64 7.05
CA THR A 109 -0.18 10.74 5.87
C THR A 109 -1.53 11.37 6.23
N VAL A 110 -2.18 10.91 7.31
CA VAL A 110 -3.45 11.47 7.80
C VAL A 110 -3.34 12.96 8.09
N ASN A 111 -2.27 13.40 8.75
CA ASN A 111 -2.05 14.81 9.11
C ASN A 111 -1.96 15.70 7.85
N VAL A 112 -1.14 15.30 6.88
CA VAL A 112 -1.01 16.03 5.61
C VAL A 112 -2.33 16.07 4.84
N CYS A 113 -3.05 14.94 4.80
CA CYS A 113 -4.35 14.88 4.15
C CYS A 113 -5.39 15.78 4.84
N ASN A 114 -5.45 15.78 6.17
CA ASN A 114 -6.37 16.65 6.93
C ASN A 114 -6.08 18.13 6.67
N PHE A 115 -4.81 18.52 6.59
CA PHE A 115 -4.43 19.86 6.21
C PHE A 115 -4.99 20.24 4.84
N ALA A 116 -4.72 19.43 3.82
CA ALA A 116 -5.17 19.74 2.45
C ALA A 116 -6.70 19.73 2.33
N ILE A 117 -7.41 18.83 3.01
CA ILE A 117 -8.88 18.78 3.04
C ILE A 117 -9.43 20.05 3.68
N SER A 118 -8.87 20.49 4.83
CA SER A 118 -9.35 21.71 5.50
C SER A 118 -9.26 22.92 4.59
N ARG A 119 -8.20 23.03 3.80
CA ARG A 119 -8.02 24.14 2.83
C ARG A 119 -8.99 24.07 1.65
N CYS A 120 -9.25 22.84 1.16
CA CYS A 120 -10.28 22.67 0.12
C CYS A 120 -11.68 23.03 0.60
N ASP A 121 -11.99 22.79 1.87
CA ASP A 121 -13.32 23.06 2.45
C ASP A 121 -13.52 24.53 2.81
N GLU A 122 -12.46 25.30 3.09
CA GLU A 122 -12.52 26.74 3.34
C GLU A 122 -12.94 27.54 2.09
N ASP A 123 -12.59 27.08 0.89
CA ASP A 123 -12.95 27.73 -0.39
C ASP A 123 -14.33 27.28 -0.91
N ASN A 124 -15.34 27.62 -0.21
CA ASN A 124 -16.69 27.05 -0.24
C ASN A 124 -17.56 27.43 -1.46
N SER A 125 -17.05 28.10 -2.51
CA SER A 125 -17.96 28.66 -3.53
C SER A 125 -18.10 27.85 -4.83
N GLN A 126 -17.20 27.05 -5.22
CA GLN A 126 -17.16 26.00 -6.26
C GLN A 126 -15.70 25.60 -6.46
N LEU A 127 -15.33 24.44 -5.96
CA LEU A 127 -13.98 23.90 -6.20
C LEU A 127 -13.70 23.85 -7.70
N SER A 128 -12.58 24.42 -8.13
CA SER A 128 -12.09 24.22 -9.49
C SER A 128 -11.83 22.73 -9.75
N GLU A 129 -11.79 22.31 -11.00
CA GLU A 129 -11.50 20.91 -11.33
C GLU A 129 -10.15 20.45 -10.75
N LYS A 130 -9.15 21.33 -10.68
CA LYS A 130 -7.87 21.04 -10.02
C LYS A 130 -8.05 20.81 -8.53
N MET A 131 -8.81 21.65 -7.83
CA MET A 131 -9.09 21.49 -6.40
C MET A 131 -9.89 20.22 -6.09
N LYS A 132 -10.85 19.84 -6.93
CA LYS A 132 -11.58 18.58 -6.80
C LYS A 132 -10.64 17.38 -6.88
N ARG A 133 -9.72 17.39 -7.85
CA ARG A 133 -8.71 16.33 -8.01
C ARG A 133 -7.76 16.26 -6.82
N ILE A 134 -7.32 17.41 -6.28
CA ILE A 134 -6.52 17.48 -5.06
C ILE A 134 -7.29 16.87 -3.90
N LYS A 135 -8.51 17.34 -3.64
CA LYS A 135 -9.36 16.82 -2.56
C LYS A 135 -9.61 15.32 -2.71
N GLY A 136 -9.93 14.85 -3.91
CA GLY A 136 -10.14 13.43 -4.19
C GLY A 136 -8.91 12.57 -3.87
N GLN A 137 -7.70 13.03 -4.21
CA GLN A 137 -6.46 12.30 -3.93
C GLN A 137 -6.18 12.23 -2.43
N VAL A 138 -6.28 13.35 -1.69
CA VAL A 138 -6.01 13.34 -0.24
C VAL A 138 -7.09 12.59 0.54
N LEU A 139 -8.35 12.57 0.09
CA LEU A 139 -9.40 11.71 0.65
C LEU A 139 -9.06 10.23 0.41
N PHE A 140 -8.66 9.86 -0.80
CA PHE A 140 -8.22 8.49 -1.09
C PHE A 140 -7.06 8.06 -0.18
N LEU A 141 -6.02 8.90 -0.04
CA LEU A 141 -4.85 8.60 0.78
C LEU A 141 -5.17 8.57 2.28
N ARG A 142 -6.09 9.41 2.77
CA ARG A 142 -6.57 9.35 4.16
C ARG A 142 -7.38 8.08 4.40
N GLY A 143 -8.29 7.74 3.49
CA GLY A 143 -9.04 6.49 3.52
C GLY A 143 -8.13 5.27 3.54
N LEU A 144 -7.09 5.26 2.68
CA LEU A 144 -6.06 4.20 2.65
C LEU A 144 -5.30 4.11 3.98
N SER A 145 -4.93 5.26 4.56
CA SER A 145 -4.23 5.29 5.85
C SER A 145 -5.08 4.71 6.97
N TYR A 146 -6.35 5.11 7.08
CA TYR A 146 -7.24 4.55 8.10
C TYR A 146 -7.63 3.10 7.84
N TYR A 147 -7.70 2.68 6.58
CA TYR A 147 -7.90 1.28 6.22
C TYR A 147 -6.76 0.39 6.75
N ASN A 148 -5.50 0.85 6.60
CA ASN A 148 -4.35 0.15 7.16
C ASN A 148 -4.30 0.25 8.69
N LEU A 149 -4.50 1.45 9.26
CA LEU A 149 -4.50 1.64 10.72
C LEU A 149 -5.53 0.74 11.42
N VAL A 150 -6.75 0.64 10.89
CA VAL A 150 -7.78 -0.24 11.48
C VAL A 150 -7.44 -1.72 11.32
N GLY A 151 -6.77 -2.09 10.22
CA GLY A 151 -6.29 -3.46 9.97
C GLY A 151 -5.17 -3.89 10.92
N TYR A 152 -4.28 -2.97 11.29
CA TYR A 152 -3.17 -3.26 12.22
C TYR A 152 -3.58 -3.14 13.69
N TYR A 153 -4.36 -2.10 14.04
CA TYR A 153 -4.54 -1.69 15.45
C TYR A 153 -6.00 -1.76 15.92
N GLN A 154 -6.94 -2.14 15.07
CA GLN A 154 -8.38 -2.28 15.31
C GLN A 154 -9.08 -0.95 15.70
N ASN A 155 -8.65 -0.30 16.76
CA ASN A 155 -9.31 0.87 17.35
C ASN A 155 -8.37 2.10 17.39
N PRO A 156 -7.80 2.55 16.24
CA PRO A 156 -6.93 3.71 16.23
C PRO A 156 -7.73 4.99 16.50
N PRO A 157 -7.13 6.04 17.07
CA PRO A 157 -7.74 7.36 17.15
C PRO A 157 -8.18 7.89 15.79
N LEU A 158 -9.43 8.26 15.64
CA LEU A 158 -9.94 8.90 14.43
C LEU A 158 -9.78 10.41 14.53
N ILE A 159 -8.87 10.97 13.74
CA ILE A 159 -8.55 12.40 13.71
C ILE A 159 -8.79 12.89 12.28
N THR A 160 -9.87 13.61 12.05
CA THR A 160 -10.27 14.13 10.73
C THR A 160 -10.17 15.64 10.62
N ASP A 161 -10.02 16.34 11.75
CA ASP A 161 -9.86 17.79 11.80
C ASP A 161 -8.37 18.13 11.99
N TYR A 162 -7.81 18.90 11.07
CA TYR A 162 -6.43 19.38 11.14
C TYR A 162 -6.16 20.23 12.40
N ALA A 163 -7.14 21.02 12.86
CA ALA A 163 -6.99 21.84 14.06
C ALA A 163 -6.73 21.00 15.34
N THR A 164 -7.14 19.74 15.35
CA THR A 164 -6.88 18.83 16.46
C THR A 164 -5.39 18.69 16.74
N TYR A 165 -4.53 18.64 15.72
CA TYR A 165 -3.07 18.51 15.90
C TYR A 165 -2.41 19.77 16.47
N SER A 166 -3.07 20.92 16.43
CA SER A 166 -2.52 22.19 16.96
C SER A 166 -2.81 22.40 18.45
N SER A 167 -3.56 21.49 19.09
CA SER A 167 -3.91 21.57 20.52
C SER A 167 -3.27 20.44 21.32
N LEU A 168 -2.89 20.71 22.58
CA LEU A 168 -2.38 19.69 23.49
C LEU A 168 -3.42 18.57 23.75
N ASP A 169 -4.69 18.95 23.87
CA ASP A 169 -5.78 17.98 24.08
C ASP A 169 -5.96 17.07 22.86
N GLY A 170 -5.75 17.59 21.65
CA GLY A 170 -5.79 16.83 20.41
C GLY A 170 -4.69 15.78 20.28
N LEU A 171 -3.51 16.04 20.86
CA LEU A 171 -2.39 15.08 20.89
C LEU A 171 -2.70 13.85 21.76
N TYR A 172 -3.70 13.94 22.65
CA TYR A 172 -4.14 12.86 23.53
C TYR A 172 -5.54 12.35 23.15
N THR A 173 -5.89 12.41 21.86
CA THR A 173 -7.14 11.85 21.36
C THR A 173 -7.23 10.35 21.70
N GLY A 174 -8.31 9.95 22.35
CA GLY A 174 -8.54 8.55 22.72
C GLY A 174 -8.86 7.67 21.50
N ASN A 175 -8.80 6.35 21.71
CA ASN A 175 -9.14 5.37 20.68
C ASN A 175 -10.58 5.56 20.21
N SER A 176 -10.80 5.36 18.92
CA SER A 176 -12.13 5.32 18.31
C SER A 176 -12.61 3.87 18.18
N THR A 177 -13.90 3.67 17.98
CA THR A 177 -14.41 2.34 17.71
C THR A 177 -14.04 1.90 16.28
N TYR A 178 -13.87 0.59 16.10
CA TYR A 178 -13.62 -0.03 14.80
C TYR A 178 -14.61 0.45 13.72
N ASP A 179 -15.91 0.44 14.04
CA ASP A 179 -16.96 0.88 13.12
C ASP A 179 -16.85 2.36 12.76
N ALA A 180 -16.53 3.25 13.72
CA ALA A 180 -16.40 4.67 13.44
C ALA A 180 -15.21 4.95 12.47
N VAL A 181 -14.11 4.21 12.60
CA VAL A 181 -12.99 4.34 11.67
C VAL A 181 -13.37 3.82 10.29
N LEU A 182 -14.05 2.68 10.19
CA LEU A 182 -14.52 2.15 8.91
C LEU A 182 -15.60 3.01 8.26
N ASP A 183 -16.47 3.68 9.04
CA ASP A 183 -17.42 4.66 8.51
C ASP A 183 -16.68 5.81 7.81
N GLN A 184 -15.57 6.29 8.40
CA GLN A 184 -14.75 7.31 7.78
C GLN A 184 -14.03 6.79 6.53
N VAL A 185 -13.50 5.58 6.57
CA VAL A 185 -12.85 4.93 5.41
C VAL A 185 -13.82 4.82 4.23
N GLU A 186 -15.05 4.34 4.48
CA GLU A 186 -16.09 4.28 3.45
C GLU A 186 -16.45 5.66 2.89
N SER A 187 -16.58 6.65 3.78
CA SER A 187 -16.88 8.03 3.40
C SER A 187 -15.79 8.63 2.50
N ASP A 188 -14.52 8.48 2.91
CA ASP A 188 -13.38 9.02 2.19
C ASP A 188 -13.25 8.40 0.79
N PHE A 189 -13.33 7.07 0.67
CA PHE A 189 -13.25 6.42 -0.64
C PHE A 189 -14.44 6.75 -1.53
N LYS A 190 -15.64 6.84 -0.97
CA LYS A 190 -16.83 7.19 -1.73
C LYS A 190 -16.76 8.61 -2.28
N GLU A 191 -16.37 9.60 -1.48
CA GLU A 191 -16.19 10.97 -1.94
C GLU A 191 -15.01 11.07 -2.94
N ALA A 192 -13.91 10.38 -2.69
CA ALA A 192 -12.79 10.31 -3.63
C ALA A 192 -13.21 9.76 -5.00
N MET A 193 -14.05 8.72 -5.03
CA MET A 193 -14.58 8.13 -6.25
C MET A 193 -15.40 9.13 -7.10
N GLU A 194 -16.08 10.09 -6.44
CA GLU A 194 -16.88 11.11 -7.11
C GLU A 194 -16.03 12.29 -7.62
N LEU A 195 -14.89 12.56 -6.97
CA LEU A 195 -14.03 13.72 -7.27
C LEU A 195 -12.90 13.40 -8.24
N LEU A 196 -12.45 12.15 -8.27
CA LEU A 196 -11.31 11.72 -9.08
C LEU A 196 -11.71 11.41 -10.53
N PRO A 197 -10.83 11.69 -11.50
CA PRO A 197 -11.04 11.25 -12.87
C PRO A 197 -10.86 9.73 -13.00
N SER A 198 -11.41 9.15 -14.07
CA SER A 198 -11.07 7.80 -14.47
C SER A 198 -9.66 7.76 -15.09
N ARG A 199 -9.03 6.58 -15.10
CA ARG A 199 -7.74 6.41 -15.77
C ARG A 199 -7.77 6.78 -17.26
N ASP A 200 -8.93 6.62 -17.92
CA ASP A 200 -9.11 6.92 -19.35
C ASP A 200 -9.23 8.42 -19.63
N GLN A 201 -9.52 9.23 -18.60
CA GLN A 201 -9.66 10.69 -18.66
C GLN A 201 -8.41 11.42 -18.14
N GLY A 202 -7.51 10.69 -17.49
CA GLY A 202 -6.25 11.23 -16.98
C GLY A 202 -5.26 11.54 -18.10
N GLY A 203 -4.37 12.49 -17.84
CA GLY A 203 -3.21 12.77 -18.68
C GLY A 203 -1.96 12.07 -18.16
N GLU A 204 -0.80 12.35 -18.78
CA GLU A 204 0.50 11.83 -18.34
C GLU A 204 0.80 12.13 -16.86
N TRP A 205 0.34 13.27 -16.34
CA TRP A 205 0.55 13.70 -14.96
C TRP A 205 -0.23 12.86 -13.93
N GLU A 206 -1.22 12.09 -14.36
CA GLU A 206 -2.04 11.24 -13.48
C GLU A 206 -1.49 9.82 -13.37
N LYS A 207 -0.47 9.48 -14.15
CA LYS A 207 0.22 8.20 -13.98
C LYS A 207 0.76 8.06 -12.55
N GLY A 208 0.41 6.95 -11.89
CA GLY A 208 0.79 6.69 -10.51
C GLY A 208 -0.08 7.38 -9.45
N ARG A 209 -1.03 8.23 -9.85
CA ARG A 209 -1.99 8.87 -8.93
C ARG A 209 -3.27 8.05 -8.79
N ALA A 210 -3.97 8.26 -7.67
CA ALA A 210 -5.26 7.64 -7.46
C ALA A 210 -6.29 8.10 -8.50
N THR A 211 -7.09 7.17 -8.99
CA THR A 211 -8.20 7.38 -9.93
C THR A 211 -9.53 7.03 -9.26
N CYS A 212 -10.65 7.40 -9.87
CA CYS A 212 -11.95 6.97 -9.37
C CYS A 212 -12.10 5.43 -9.35
N GLY A 213 -11.42 4.71 -10.26
CA GLY A 213 -11.39 3.24 -10.25
C GLY A 213 -10.60 2.66 -9.07
N ALA A 214 -9.48 3.30 -8.68
CA ALA A 214 -8.75 2.96 -7.46
C ALA A 214 -9.62 3.17 -6.22
N ALA A 215 -10.29 4.33 -6.12
CA ALA A 215 -11.19 4.65 -5.01
C ALA A 215 -12.38 3.69 -4.95
N ALA A 216 -12.99 3.34 -6.10
CA ALA A 216 -14.08 2.35 -6.18
C ALA A 216 -13.64 0.97 -5.70
N GLY A 217 -12.46 0.51 -6.11
CA GLY A 217 -11.91 -0.78 -5.67
C GLY A 217 -11.68 -0.83 -4.16
N TYR A 218 -11.09 0.20 -3.57
CA TYR A 218 -10.89 0.28 -2.13
C TYR A 218 -12.20 0.48 -1.35
N TYR A 219 -13.16 1.23 -1.91
CA TYR A 219 -14.50 1.31 -1.34
C TYR A 219 -15.17 -0.06 -1.27
N ALA A 220 -15.09 -0.84 -2.36
CA ALA A 220 -15.60 -2.22 -2.35
C ALA A 220 -14.90 -3.09 -1.30
N ARG A 221 -13.56 -2.99 -1.14
CA ARG A 221 -12.83 -3.69 -0.07
C ARG A 221 -13.35 -3.31 1.32
N ALA A 222 -13.55 -2.02 1.60
CA ALA A 222 -14.07 -1.55 2.89
C ALA A 222 -15.49 -2.09 3.16
N LEU A 223 -16.35 -2.11 2.15
CA LEU A 223 -17.69 -2.70 2.23
C LEU A 223 -17.64 -4.21 2.53
N MET A 224 -16.71 -4.95 1.89
CA MET A 224 -16.53 -6.39 2.13
C MET A 224 -16.08 -6.69 3.56
N VAL A 225 -15.15 -5.90 4.11
CA VAL A 225 -14.70 -6.01 5.52
C VAL A 225 -15.89 -5.89 6.50
N ARG A 226 -16.91 -5.15 6.13
CA ARG A 226 -18.15 -4.97 6.91
C ARG A 226 -19.29 -5.90 6.49
N HIS A 227 -19.01 -6.93 5.69
CA HIS A 227 -19.99 -7.87 5.16
C HIS A 227 -21.16 -7.21 4.37
N LYS A 228 -20.93 -6.01 3.80
CA LYS A 228 -21.88 -5.32 2.94
C LYS A 228 -21.72 -5.83 1.49
N PHE A 229 -21.77 -7.15 1.30
CA PHE A 229 -21.43 -7.81 0.03
C PHE A 229 -22.29 -7.36 -1.15
N LYS A 230 -23.57 -7.06 -0.92
CA LYS A 230 -24.47 -6.59 -1.99
C LYS A 230 -24.03 -5.23 -2.55
N ASP A 231 -23.62 -4.31 -1.68
CA ASP A 231 -23.17 -2.98 -2.08
C ASP A 231 -21.79 -3.07 -2.74
N ALA A 232 -20.88 -3.87 -2.17
CA ALA A 232 -19.57 -4.17 -2.75
C ALA A 232 -19.70 -4.77 -4.16
N LEU A 233 -20.58 -5.73 -4.36
CA LEU A 233 -20.85 -6.36 -5.66
C LEU A 233 -21.29 -5.34 -6.70
N THR A 234 -22.14 -4.37 -6.31
CA THR A 234 -22.59 -3.31 -7.22
C THR A 234 -21.40 -2.47 -7.71
N VAL A 235 -20.51 -2.07 -6.80
CA VAL A 235 -19.32 -1.28 -7.14
C VAL A 235 -18.35 -2.09 -8.01
N LEU A 236 -18.11 -3.36 -7.68
CA LEU A 236 -17.22 -4.24 -8.44
C LEU A 236 -17.74 -4.48 -9.85
N LYS A 237 -19.05 -4.72 -10.01
CA LYS A 237 -19.71 -4.81 -11.33
C LYS A 237 -19.59 -3.52 -12.13
N ASP A 238 -19.66 -2.36 -11.50
CA ASP A 238 -19.45 -1.06 -12.14
C ASP A 238 -17.99 -0.91 -12.66
N ILE A 239 -16.98 -1.40 -11.89
CA ILE A 239 -15.57 -1.43 -12.35
C ILE A 239 -15.45 -2.36 -13.57
N ILE A 240 -15.95 -3.59 -13.47
CA ILE A 240 -15.93 -4.58 -14.56
C ILE A 240 -16.67 -4.03 -15.80
N GLY A 241 -17.79 -3.32 -15.58
CA GLY A 241 -18.56 -2.62 -16.60
C GLY A 241 -17.91 -1.35 -17.17
N LYS A 242 -16.67 -1.05 -16.80
CA LYS A 242 -15.85 0.09 -17.28
C LYS A 242 -16.40 1.48 -16.92
N LYS A 243 -17.25 1.59 -15.90
CA LYS A 243 -17.81 2.86 -15.46
C LYS A 243 -16.75 3.81 -14.87
N TYR A 244 -15.71 3.25 -14.24
CA TYR A 244 -14.64 3.98 -13.58
C TYR A 244 -13.31 3.91 -14.35
N GLY A 245 -13.34 3.57 -15.62
CA GLY A 245 -12.19 3.41 -16.49
C GLY A 245 -12.04 1.97 -16.99
N THR A 246 -11.17 1.80 -17.98
CA THR A 246 -10.94 0.50 -18.62
C THR A 246 -9.78 -0.22 -17.92
N TYR A 247 -10.09 -1.39 -17.37
CA TYR A 247 -9.11 -2.30 -16.78
C TYR A 247 -9.23 -3.66 -17.45
N GLU A 248 -8.10 -4.34 -17.61
CA GLU A 248 -8.03 -5.67 -18.26
C GLU A 248 -6.87 -6.45 -17.65
N LEU A 249 -6.93 -7.77 -17.65
CA LEU A 249 -5.80 -8.61 -17.25
C LEU A 249 -4.60 -8.37 -18.17
N MET A 250 -3.38 -8.41 -17.61
CA MET A 250 -2.17 -8.50 -18.40
C MET A 250 -2.08 -9.88 -19.02
N ASP A 251 -1.60 -9.95 -20.28
CA ASP A 251 -1.45 -11.21 -21.00
C ASP A 251 -0.44 -12.14 -20.31
N ASN A 252 0.62 -11.57 -19.80
CA ASN A 252 1.61 -12.27 -18.97
C ASN A 252 1.44 -11.83 -17.51
N TYR A 253 1.15 -12.77 -16.62
CA TYR A 253 1.06 -12.55 -15.18
C TYR A 253 2.28 -11.85 -14.58
N GLY A 254 3.49 -12.26 -14.99
CA GLY A 254 4.74 -11.76 -14.46
C GLY A 254 4.99 -10.27 -14.74
N ASP A 255 4.35 -9.72 -15.79
CA ASP A 255 4.50 -8.30 -16.12
C ASP A 255 3.90 -7.37 -15.04
N ASN A 256 3.11 -7.92 -14.13
CA ASN A 256 2.62 -7.19 -12.95
C ASN A 256 3.69 -7.00 -11.85
N PHE A 257 4.85 -7.63 -11.95
CA PHE A 257 5.86 -7.64 -10.90
C PHE A 257 7.24 -7.18 -11.41
N ARG A 258 7.27 -6.48 -12.52
CA ARG A 258 8.48 -5.99 -13.17
C ARG A 258 8.56 -4.47 -13.12
N GLU A 259 9.78 -3.97 -13.09
CA GLU A 259 10.09 -2.56 -13.20
C GLU A 259 10.02 -2.08 -14.65
N GLY A 260 9.71 -0.80 -14.83
CA GLY A 260 9.84 -0.07 -16.06
C GLY A 260 8.54 0.30 -16.75
N PRO A 261 8.59 1.27 -17.68
CA PRO A 261 7.40 1.94 -18.21
C PRO A 261 6.48 1.02 -19.06
N ALA A 262 6.97 -0.15 -19.46
CA ALA A 262 6.16 -1.15 -20.16
C ALA A 262 5.28 -1.99 -19.22
N TYR A 263 5.64 -2.03 -17.95
CA TYR A 263 5.05 -2.91 -16.96
C TYR A 263 4.30 -2.15 -15.86
N GLU A 264 4.78 -0.98 -15.49
CA GLU A 264 4.21 -0.15 -14.44
C GLU A 264 3.03 0.67 -14.92
N ASN A 265 2.08 0.92 -14.02
CA ASN A 265 0.81 1.59 -14.33
C ASN A 265 0.09 0.93 -15.53
N ASN A 266 0.21 -0.39 -15.63
CA ASN A 266 -0.31 -1.20 -16.72
C ASN A 266 -1.84 -1.29 -16.71
N LYS A 267 -2.42 -1.95 -17.72
CA LYS A 267 -3.88 -2.06 -17.89
C LYS A 267 -4.58 -2.84 -16.76
N GLU A 268 -3.86 -3.67 -15.99
CA GLU A 268 -4.40 -4.44 -14.88
C GLU A 268 -4.36 -3.67 -13.55
N SER A 269 -3.46 -2.71 -13.41
CA SER A 269 -3.28 -1.96 -12.16
C SER A 269 -4.40 -0.95 -11.91
N LEU A 270 -5.10 -1.07 -10.77
CA LEU A 270 -6.02 -0.03 -10.29
C LEU A 270 -5.29 1.02 -9.47
N PHE A 271 -4.34 0.58 -8.62
CA PHE A 271 -3.49 1.46 -7.83
C PHE A 271 -2.18 0.77 -7.48
N GLU A 272 -1.09 1.51 -7.65
CA GLU A 272 0.25 1.07 -7.27
C GLU A 272 1.04 2.19 -6.60
N VAL A 273 1.87 1.83 -5.61
CA VAL A 273 2.85 2.72 -5.01
C VAL A 273 4.01 2.85 -5.96
N GLN A 274 4.37 4.08 -6.28
CA GLN A 274 5.41 4.38 -7.27
C GLN A 274 6.79 4.37 -6.60
N PHE A 275 7.68 3.52 -7.06
CA PHE A 275 9.09 3.49 -6.69
C PHE A 275 9.97 3.80 -7.90
N LEU A 276 11.21 4.14 -7.65
CA LEU A 276 12.17 4.46 -8.70
C LEU A 276 13.55 3.99 -8.25
N ASP A 277 14.21 3.20 -9.12
CA ASP A 277 15.62 2.86 -8.93
C ASP A 277 16.49 4.08 -9.23
N LEU A 278 17.00 4.69 -8.16
CA LEU A 278 18.05 5.71 -8.23
C LEU A 278 19.17 5.25 -7.29
N GLU A 279 20.29 4.81 -7.86
CA GLU A 279 21.44 4.27 -7.11
C GLU A 279 21.91 5.15 -5.91
N SER A 280 21.54 6.43 -5.90
CA SER A 280 21.88 7.37 -4.83
C SER A 280 20.74 7.62 -3.83
N GLN A 281 19.59 6.99 -3.98
CA GLN A 281 18.37 7.31 -3.25
C GLN A 281 17.58 6.04 -2.92
N GLY A 282 18.02 5.33 -1.89
CA GLY A 282 17.32 4.15 -1.39
C GLY A 282 16.02 4.47 -0.65
N THR A 283 15.60 3.58 0.22
CA THR A 283 14.53 3.83 1.19
C THR A 283 15.04 4.69 2.35
N ASP A 284 14.12 5.26 3.13
CA ASP A 284 14.44 5.84 4.42
C ASP A 284 14.87 4.70 5.37
N ASP A 285 16.03 4.85 5.98
CA ASP A 285 16.53 3.87 6.94
C ASP A 285 16.14 4.29 8.36
N GLU A 286 15.11 3.67 8.89
CA GLU A 286 14.60 3.92 10.25
C GLU A 286 15.62 3.58 11.35
N TRP A 287 16.59 2.73 11.05
CA TRP A 287 17.64 2.35 12.00
C TRP A 287 18.76 3.40 12.10
N THR A 288 18.90 4.23 11.08
CA THR A 288 19.83 5.34 11.07
C THR A 288 19.07 6.67 11.11
N PRO A 289 19.04 7.37 12.26
CA PRO A 289 18.24 8.60 12.42
C PRO A 289 18.69 9.78 11.56
N VAL A 290 19.54 9.58 10.58
CA VAL A 290 20.27 10.66 9.89
C VAL A 290 19.69 10.97 8.51
N ASN A 291 18.81 10.16 7.95
CA ASN A 291 18.36 10.37 6.58
C ASN A 291 17.00 11.06 6.51
N THR A 292 17.00 12.34 6.87
CA THR A 292 15.84 13.23 6.71
C THR A 292 15.80 13.90 5.32
N SER A 293 16.56 13.42 4.36
CA SER A 293 16.52 14.00 3.01
C SER A 293 15.21 13.60 2.33
N PRO A 294 14.38 14.56 1.89
CA PRO A 294 13.16 14.27 1.12
C PRO A 294 13.42 13.48 -0.18
N ASN A 295 14.67 13.38 -0.58
CA ASN A 295 15.11 12.66 -1.77
C ASN A 295 15.55 11.22 -1.48
N ALA A 296 15.61 10.81 -0.22
CA ALA A 296 16.12 9.50 0.17
C ALA A 296 15.09 8.35 0.09
N THR A 297 13.85 8.66 -0.32
CA THR A 297 12.72 7.72 -0.25
C THR A 297 12.16 7.40 -1.63
N GLN A 298 13.01 7.15 -2.62
CA GLN A 298 12.54 6.85 -3.98
C GLN A 298 12.42 5.35 -4.26
N GLY A 299 13.30 4.54 -3.69
CA GLY A 299 13.30 3.09 -3.83
C GLY A 299 12.54 2.37 -2.72
N SER A 300 12.44 1.04 -2.83
CA SER A 300 11.94 0.15 -1.80
C SER A 300 13.01 -0.82 -1.31
N ALA A 301 12.80 -1.44 -0.16
CA ALA A 301 13.63 -2.50 0.38
C ALA A 301 12.88 -3.87 0.41
N ILE A 302 11.79 -3.98 -0.32
CA ILE A 302 10.98 -5.22 -0.38
C ILE A 302 11.82 -6.38 -0.91
N GLU A 303 12.57 -6.15 -1.99
CA GLU A 303 13.43 -7.18 -2.55
C GLU A 303 14.46 -7.68 -1.54
N SER A 304 15.02 -6.80 -0.72
CA SER A 304 15.99 -7.18 0.31
C SER A 304 15.42 -8.14 1.34
N ASN A 305 14.16 -7.96 1.74
CA ASN A 305 13.46 -8.86 2.66
C ASN A 305 13.21 -10.25 2.04
N PHE A 306 12.94 -10.30 0.74
CA PHE A 306 12.49 -11.51 0.05
C PHE A 306 13.61 -12.30 -0.63
N ALA A 307 14.66 -11.62 -1.06
CA ALA A 307 15.77 -12.24 -1.77
C ALA A 307 16.61 -13.15 -0.87
N PRO A 308 17.14 -14.27 -1.41
CA PRO A 308 17.95 -15.19 -0.64
C PRO A 308 19.28 -14.56 -0.18
N GLY A 309 19.75 -14.95 1.01
CA GLY A 309 20.97 -14.42 1.62
C GLY A 309 22.25 -14.65 0.80
N ASN A 310 22.34 -15.73 0.04
CA ASN A 310 23.49 -15.99 -0.84
C ASN A 310 23.54 -15.09 -2.09
N TYR A 311 22.51 -14.29 -2.31
CA TYR A 311 22.42 -13.29 -3.39
C TYR A 311 22.43 -11.85 -2.87
N GLY A 312 22.69 -11.66 -1.57
CA GLY A 312 22.77 -10.34 -0.95
C GLY A 312 21.48 -9.87 -0.27
N GLY A 313 20.40 -10.65 -0.37
CA GLY A 313 19.16 -10.40 0.36
C GLY A 313 19.25 -10.82 1.82
N TRP A 314 18.21 -10.54 2.58
CA TRP A 314 18.12 -10.90 4.00
C TRP A 314 17.38 -12.22 4.22
N ALA A 315 16.56 -12.64 3.25
CA ALA A 315 15.70 -13.80 3.36
C ALA A 315 14.82 -13.77 4.62
N ASP A 316 14.28 -12.60 4.94
CA ASP A 316 13.49 -12.41 6.16
C ASP A 316 12.16 -13.13 6.06
N ILE A 317 11.55 -13.10 4.87
CA ILE A 317 10.26 -13.71 4.58
C ILE A 317 10.43 -14.69 3.42
N SER A 318 9.85 -15.86 3.58
CA SER A 318 9.84 -16.92 2.58
C SER A 318 8.41 -17.33 2.25
N ALA A 319 8.18 -17.79 1.01
CA ALA A 319 6.91 -18.39 0.65
C ALA A 319 6.67 -19.68 1.45
N SER A 320 5.42 -19.93 1.79
CA SER A 320 5.07 -21.13 2.55
C SER A 320 5.13 -22.39 1.68
N PRO A 321 5.51 -23.55 2.26
CA PRO A 321 5.43 -24.84 1.56
C PRO A 321 3.99 -25.15 1.09
N TRP A 322 2.98 -24.67 1.84
CA TRP A 322 1.59 -24.83 1.46
C TRP A 322 1.29 -24.16 0.12
N LEU A 323 1.70 -22.90 -0.07
CA LEU A 323 1.50 -22.17 -1.32
C LEU A 323 2.21 -22.87 -2.50
N TYR A 324 3.44 -23.35 -2.28
CA TYR A 324 4.15 -24.10 -3.31
C TYR A 324 3.40 -25.37 -3.73
N HIS A 325 2.92 -26.15 -2.78
CA HIS A 325 2.14 -27.37 -3.08
C HIS A 325 0.79 -27.02 -3.73
N LEU A 326 0.17 -25.91 -3.36
CA LEU A 326 -1.06 -25.42 -3.98
C LEU A 326 -0.89 -25.17 -5.48
N PHE A 327 0.21 -24.53 -5.87
CA PHE A 327 0.53 -24.33 -7.28
C PHE A 327 0.76 -25.65 -8.03
N LYS A 328 1.36 -26.64 -7.37
CA LYS A 328 1.67 -27.95 -7.98
C LYS A 328 0.47 -28.90 -8.02
N ALA A 329 -0.59 -28.62 -7.30
CA ALA A 329 -1.77 -29.47 -7.24
C ALA A 329 -2.56 -29.48 -8.56
N GLU A 330 -2.34 -28.47 -9.42
CA GLU A 330 -3.07 -28.31 -10.67
C GLU A 330 -2.12 -28.08 -11.84
N ARG A 331 -2.56 -28.41 -13.05
CA ARG A 331 -1.79 -28.26 -14.28
C ARG A 331 -2.56 -27.43 -15.29
N THR A 332 -1.82 -26.77 -16.16
CA THR A 332 -2.38 -26.11 -17.36
C THR A 332 -3.04 -27.10 -18.30
N THR A 333 -3.82 -26.60 -19.23
CA THR A 333 -4.53 -27.42 -20.22
C THR A 333 -3.58 -28.25 -21.10
N ASP A 334 -2.32 -27.84 -21.26
CA ASP A 334 -1.26 -28.59 -21.96
C ASP A 334 -0.37 -29.44 -21.02
N GLY A 335 -0.76 -29.55 -19.72
CA GLY A 335 -0.11 -30.43 -18.75
C GLY A 335 1.12 -29.85 -18.05
N LYS A 336 1.43 -28.57 -18.26
CA LYS A 336 2.54 -27.86 -17.60
C LYS A 336 2.18 -27.38 -16.19
N LEU A 337 3.16 -26.89 -15.47
CA LEU A 337 2.94 -26.17 -14.20
C LEU A 337 2.21 -24.84 -14.43
N ASP A 338 1.44 -24.43 -13.42
CA ASP A 338 0.82 -23.09 -13.39
C ASP A 338 1.91 -22.02 -13.58
N PRO A 339 1.86 -21.19 -14.62
CA PRO A 339 2.92 -20.22 -14.92
C PRO A 339 3.07 -19.15 -13.85
N ARG A 340 2.06 -18.94 -12.98
CA ARG A 340 2.13 -18.00 -11.87
C ARG A 340 3.12 -18.46 -10.79
N LEU A 341 3.37 -19.77 -10.64
CA LEU A 341 4.39 -20.30 -9.74
C LEU A 341 5.77 -19.72 -10.06
N TYR A 342 6.12 -19.63 -11.35
CA TYR A 342 7.40 -19.08 -11.79
C TYR A 342 7.64 -17.65 -11.28
N TRP A 343 6.60 -16.81 -11.29
CA TRP A 343 6.67 -15.41 -10.87
C TRP A 343 6.41 -15.18 -9.38
N THR A 344 5.90 -16.19 -8.68
CA THR A 344 5.56 -16.08 -7.26
C THR A 344 6.68 -16.63 -6.36
N ILE A 345 7.25 -17.77 -6.69
CA ILE A 345 8.22 -18.46 -5.87
C ILE A 345 9.51 -18.73 -6.67
N GLY A 346 10.65 -18.40 -6.09
CA GLY A 346 11.95 -18.58 -6.70
C GLY A 346 12.44 -20.02 -6.61
N THR A 347 11.73 -20.97 -7.22
CA THR A 347 12.14 -22.37 -7.31
C THR A 347 12.64 -22.71 -8.70
N TYR A 348 13.42 -23.79 -8.78
CA TYR A 348 13.75 -24.45 -10.03
C TYR A 348 12.77 -25.60 -10.25
N GLU A 349 12.19 -25.68 -11.43
CA GLU A 349 11.35 -26.78 -11.86
C GLU A 349 11.83 -27.30 -13.22
N SER A 350 11.72 -28.60 -13.43
CA SER A 350 12.21 -29.24 -14.67
C SER A 350 11.49 -28.79 -15.95
N ASP A 351 10.31 -28.18 -15.79
CA ASP A 351 9.50 -27.68 -16.91
C ASP A 351 9.96 -26.30 -17.38
N TRP A 352 10.88 -25.65 -16.67
CA TRP A 352 11.38 -24.31 -16.98
C TRP A 352 12.78 -24.36 -17.55
N GLU A 353 13.10 -23.39 -18.41
CA GLU A 353 14.46 -23.14 -18.81
C GLU A 353 15.28 -22.67 -17.60
N ASP A 354 16.59 -22.94 -17.61
CA ASP A 354 17.51 -22.43 -16.60
C ASP A 354 17.38 -20.92 -16.50
N PHE A 355 17.25 -20.40 -15.28
CA PHE A 355 17.32 -18.98 -15.05
C PHE A 355 18.56 -18.63 -14.20
N GLU A 356 19.09 -17.46 -14.46
CA GLU A 356 20.21 -16.91 -13.73
C GLU A 356 19.74 -15.78 -12.83
N TYR A 357 20.14 -15.83 -11.57
CA TYR A 357 19.97 -14.73 -10.64
C TYR A 357 21.30 -14.01 -10.55
N GLY A 358 21.36 -12.77 -11.07
CA GLY A 358 22.58 -12.00 -11.14
C GLY A 358 23.73 -12.71 -11.86
N ASN A 359 23.47 -13.33 -12.97
CA ASN A 359 24.44 -14.13 -13.73
C ASN A 359 24.98 -15.38 -12.99
N VAL A 360 24.32 -15.81 -11.95
CA VAL A 360 24.63 -17.09 -11.26
C VAL A 360 23.47 -18.03 -11.47
N ALA A 361 23.74 -19.18 -12.08
CA ALA A 361 22.73 -20.22 -12.29
C ALA A 361 22.10 -20.65 -10.94
N TYR A 362 20.81 -20.43 -10.78
CA TYR A 362 20.04 -20.82 -9.58
C TYR A 362 19.64 -22.29 -9.66
N THR A 363 20.63 -23.16 -9.92
CA THR A 363 20.35 -24.45 -10.53
C THR A 363 20.25 -25.61 -9.55
N SER A 364 20.64 -25.54 -8.31
CA SER A 364 20.83 -26.83 -7.69
C SER A 364 20.49 -26.99 -6.22
N LYS A 365 20.11 -25.94 -5.53
CA LYS A 365 19.97 -26.00 -4.08
C LYS A 365 18.56 -25.84 -3.55
N LEU A 366 17.64 -25.43 -4.41
CA LEU A 366 16.21 -25.36 -4.13
C LEU A 366 15.43 -26.36 -4.99
N THR A 367 16.08 -27.47 -5.38
CA THR A 367 15.33 -28.57 -5.99
C THR A 367 14.24 -29.01 -5.02
N ALA A 368 13.06 -29.02 -5.53
CA ALA A 368 11.79 -29.30 -4.91
C ALA A 368 11.63 -30.70 -4.33
N THR A 369 12.64 -31.21 -3.72
CA THR A 369 12.54 -32.42 -2.92
C THR A 369 12.52 -32.02 -1.45
N ASP A 370 11.80 -32.72 -0.66
CA ASP A 370 11.56 -32.74 0.78
C ASP A 370 12.46 -31.90 1.74
N ASN A 371 13.45 -31.20 1.23
CA ASN A 371 14.41 -30.36 1.95
C ASN A 371 14.09 -28.86 1.94
N ILE A 372 12.96 -28.46 1.37
CA ILE A 372 12.52 -27.05 1.29
C ILE A 372 12.45 -26.39 2.68
N VAL A 373 12.09 -27.17 3.70
CA VAL A 373 11.91 -26.70 5.08
C VAL A 373 13.22 -26.73 5.91
N THR A 374 14.25 -27.43 5.48
CA THR A 374 15.41 -27.72 6.35
C THR A 374 16.68 -26.95 6.02
N ASN A 375 16.72 -26.20 4.93
CA ASN A 375 17.94 -25.49 4.54
C ASN A 375 17.85 -23.99 4.83
N ASN A 376 17.76 -23.63 6.11
CA ASN A 376 17.79 -22.25 6.62
C ASN A 376 18.97 -21.40 6.12
N THR A 377 20.00 -22.02 5.54
CA THR A 377 21.18 -21.30 5.03
C THR A 377 20.83 -20.40 3.85
N TYR A 378 19.67 -20.61 3.19
CA TYR A 378 19.26 -19.88 1.99
C TYR A 378 17.86 -19.26 2.10
N GLY A 379 17.23 -19.23 3.29
CA GLY A 379 15.95 -18.57 3.50
C GLY A 379 14.71 -19.34 3.00
N GLY A 380 14.77 -20.66 2.86
CA GLY A 380 13.61 -21.47 2.46
C GLY A 380 13.21 -21.28 0.99
N LEU A 381 11.94 -20.99 0.71
CA LEU A 381 11.39 -20.70 -0.62
C LEU A 381 11.38 -19.19 -0.86
N PRO A 382 12.34 -18.61 -1.60
CA PRO A 382 12.36 -17.18 -1.81
C PRO A 382 11.12 -16.71 -2.58
N ILE A 383 10.62 -15.55 -2.22
CA ILE A 383 9.51 -14.90 -2.93
C ILE A 383 10.07 -14.24 -4.20
N ALA A 384 9.47 -14.51 -5.34
CA ALA A 384 9.85 -13.91 -6.62
C ALA A 384 9.03 -12.67 -6.98
N LYS A 385 7.79 -12.54 -6.46
CA LYS A 385 6.96 -11.33 -6.64
C LYS A 385 7.67 -10.10 -6.07
N PHE A 386 7.62 -8.99 -6.81
CA PHE A 386 8.24 -7.72 -6.42
C PHE A 386 9.74 -7.85 -6.12
N THR A 387 10.42 -8.72 -6.87
CA THR A 387 11.87 -8.87 -6.83
C THR A 387 12.42 -8.96 -8.24
N ASN A 388 13.71 -8.67 -8.38
CA ASN A 388 14.43 -8.81 -9.64
C ASN A 388 14.93 -10.26 -9.89
N LEU A 389 14.42 -11.23 -9.14
CA LEU A 389 14.84 -12.63 -9.21
C LEU A 389 14.72 -13.22 -10.62
N ARG A 390 13.73 -12.81 -11.40
CA ARG A 390 13.46 -13.30 -12.77
C ARG A 390 13.90 -12.32 -13.87
N THR A 391 14.48 -11.18 -13.52
CA THR A 391 14.89 -10.14 -14.48
C THR A 391 16.41 -9.97 -14.60
N GLY A 392 17.17 -10.54 -13.67
CA GLY A 392 18.63 -10.49 -13.65
C GLY A 392 19.26 -9.17 -13.20
N LEU A 393 18.48 -8.21 -12.70
CA LEU A 393 18.92 -6.87 -12.30
C LEU A 393 19.22 -6.71 -10.80
N TYR A 394 19.76 -7.70 -10.14
CA TYR A 394 19.66 -7.78 -8.69
C TYR A 394 20.77 -7.15 -7.84
N SER A 395 22.01 -7.02 -8.32
CA SER A 395 23.15 -6.97 -7.40
C SER A 395 23.36 -5.66 -6.65
N THR A 396 23.04 -4.52 -7.27
CA THR A 396 23.17 -3.21 -6.64
C THR A 396 21.90 -2.78 -5.92
N VAL A 397 20.76 -3.15 -6.46
CA VAL A 397 19.42 -2.86 -5.94
C VAL A 397 19.24 -3.39 -4.53
N ILE A 398 19.55 -4.67 -4.28
CA ILE A 398 19.40 -5.30 -2.96
C ILE A 398 20.29 -4.63 -1.92
N THR A 399 21.57 -4.42 -2.23
CA THR A 399 22.51 -3.85 -1.26
C THR A 399 22.32 -2.36 -1.01
N GLY A 400 21.74 -1.65 -1.99
CA GLY A 400 21.47 -0.22 -1.91
C GLY A 400 20.07 0.11 -1.37
N LEU A 401 19.19 -0.88 -1.19
CA LEU A 401 17.80 -0.70 -0.77
C LEU A 401 17.03 0.28 -1.69
N HIS A 402 17.25 0.19 -3.00
CA HIS A 402 16.67 1.11 -3.97
C HIS A 402 15.91 0.39 -5.09
N ASP A 403 15.19 -0.69 -4.75
CA ASP A 403 14.34 -1.41 -5.69
C ASP A 403 13.27 -0.45 -6.26
N GLY A 404 13.21 -0.39 -7.59
CA GLY A 404 12.30 0.49 -8.33
C GLY A 404 10.99 -0.16 -8.74
N ILE A 405 10.77 -1.44 -8.41
CA ILE A 405 9.52 -2.13 -8.79
C ILE A 405 8.33 -1.51 -8.04
N ASN A 406 7.37 -0.95 -8.77
CA ASN A 406 6.14 -0.44 -8.17
C ASN A 406 5.36 -1.54 -7.45
N LEU A 407 4.85 -1.23 -6.26
CA LEU A 407 4.03 -2.17 -5.49
C LEU A 407 2.56 -2.03 -5.90
N ARG A 408 2.03 -3.02 -6.63
CA ARG A 408 0.61 -3.06 -7.05
C ARG A 408 -0.26 -3.48 -5.89
N LEU A 409 -0.99 -2.52 -5.31
CA LEU A 409 -1.86 -2.74 -4.17
C LEU A 409 -3.24 -3.31 -4.54
N MET A 410 -3.67 -3.06 -5.77
CA MET A 410 -4.92 -3.59 -6.30
C MET A 410 -4.82 -3.78 -7.82
N ARG A 411 -5.16 -4.97 -8.28
CA ARG A 411 -5.19 -5.35 -9.68
C ARG A 411 -6.60 -5.75 -10.13
N TYR A 412 -6.85 -5.75 -11.43
CA TYR A 412 -8.15 -6.13 -11.99
C TYR A 412 -8.51 -7.59 -11.70
N SER A 413 -7.53 -8.48 -11.61
CA SER A 413 -7.73 -9.85 -11.15
C SER A 413 -8.33 -9.92 -9.73
N ASP A 414 -7.89 -9.06 -8.80
CA ASP A 414 -8.48 -8.97 -7.46
C ASP A 414 -9.93 -8.44 -7.53
N VAL A 415 -10.24 -7.54 -8.46
CA VAL A 415 -11.63 -7.10 -8.70
C VAL A 415 -12.52 -8.26 -9.15
N LEU A 416 -12.05 -9.07 -10.09
CA LEU A 416 -12.80 -10.23 -10.59
C LEU A 416 -13.05 -11.27 -9.49
N LEU A 417 -12.00 -11.63 -8.72
CA LEU A 417 -12.14 -12.62 -7.65
C LEU A 417 -13.01 -12.11 -6.50
N ARG A 418 -12.92 -10.80 -6.15
CA ARG A 418 -13.83 -10.20 -5.16
C ARG A 418 -15.27 -10.11 -5.67
N ALA A 419 -15.46 -9.85 -6.96
CA ALA A 419 -16.80 -9.87 -7.53
C ALA A 419 -17.41 -11.27 -7.47
N ALA A 420 -16.61 -12.32 -7.75
CA ALA A 420 -17.03 -13.70 -7.61
C ALA A 420 -17.39 -14.07 -6.16
N GLU A 421 -16.58 -13.63 -5.20
CA GLU A 421 -16.84 -13.81 -3.76
C GLU A 421 -18.13 -13.10 -3.35
N CYS A 422 -18.31 -11.83 -3.69
CA CYS A 422 -19.53 -11.08 -3.36
C CYS A 422 -20.77 -11.64 -4.06
N GLU A 423 -20.66 -12.11 -5.32
CA GLU A 423 -21.76 -12.77 -6.04
C GLU A 423 -22.18 -14.04 -5.32
N ASN A 424 -21.18 -14.85 -4.89
CA ASN A 424 -21.43 -16.08 -4.14
C ASN A 424 -22.10 -15.83 -2.77
N GLU A 425 -21.66 -14.78 -2.04
CA GLU A 425 -22.27 -14.41 -0.76
C GLU A 425 -23.72 -13.92 -0.89
N VAL A 426 -24.03 -13.22 -2.00
CA VAL A 426 -25.35 -12.62 -2.19
C VAL A 426 -26.33 -13.59 -2.84
N ASN A 427 -25.89 -14.36 -3.82
CA ASN A 427 -26.74 -15.15 -4.70
C ASN A 427 -26.46 -16.66 -4.66
N GLY A 428 -25.42 -17.10 -3.92
CA GLY A 428 -24.88 -18.45 -4.00
C GLY A 428 -24.05 -18.66 -5.26
N PRO A 429 -23.65 -19.90 -5.59
CA PRO A 429 -22.92 -20.22 -6.78
C PRO A 429 -23.74 -19.87 -8.04
N THR A 430 -23.15 -19.01 -8.88
CA THR A 430 -23.75 -18.59 -10.14
C THR A 430 -22.75 -18.77 -11.29
N GLN A 431 -23.25 -18.93 -12.52
CA GLN A 431 -22.38 -18.96 -13.70
C GLN A 431 -21.54 -17.69 -13.81
N GLN A 432 -22.09 -16.54 -13.43
CA GLN A 432 -21.36 -15.27 -13.47
C GLN A 432 -20.14 -15.27 -12.55
N ALA A 433 -20.24 -15.83 -11.33
CA ALA A 433 -19.09 -15.96 -10.42
C ALA A 433 -18.03 -16.88 -11.03
N ILE A 434 -18.43 -18.00 -11.61
CA ILE A 434 -17.55 -18.94 -12.31
C ILE A 434 -16.87 -18.28 -13.52
N ASP A 435 -17.61 -17.50 -14.32
CA ASP A 435 -17.04 -16.80 -15.48
C ASP A 435 -15.93 -15.82 -15.08
N TRP A 436 -16.10 -15.06 -14.00
CA TRP A 436 -15.04 -14.16 -13.50
C TRP A 436 -13.82 -14.91 -12.98
N ILE A 437 -14.02 -16.05 -12.31
CA ILE A 437 -12.90 -16.89 -11.87
C ILE A 437 -12.17 -17.45 -13.09
N ASN A 438 -12.92 -17.96 -14.08
CA ASN A 438 -12.34 -18.54 -15.28
C ASN A 438 -11.60 -17.50 -16.13
N GLU A 439 -11.99 -16.23 -16.13
CA GLU A 439 -11.20 -15.17 -16.76
C GLU A 439 -9.78 -15.09 -16.20
N VAL A 440 -9.62 -15.17 -14.86
CA VAL A 440 -8.31 -15.20 -14.20
C VAL A 440 -7.55 -16.49 -14.50
N ARG A 441 -8.24 -17.64 -14.46
CA ARG A 441 -7.66 -18.96 -14.73
C ARG A 441 -7.18 -19.10 -16.17
N ASN A 442 -7.96 -18.60 -17.13
CA ASN A 442 -7.63 -18.65 -18.56
C ASN A 442 -6.36 -17.86 -18.89
N ARG A 443 -6.09 -16.73 -18.19
CA ARG A 443 -4.81 -16.02 -18.32
C ARG A 443 -3.61 -16.91 -17.93
N ALA A 444 -3.81 -17.88 -17.03
CA ALA A 444 -2.79 -18.83 -16.57
C ALA A 444 -2.88 -20.18 -17.31
N ASP A 445 -3.64 -20.29 -18.39
CA ASP A 445 -3.88 -21.52 -19.17
C ASP A 445 -4.44 -22.68 -18.34
N LEU A 446 -5.07 -22.39 -17.19
CA LEU A 446 -5.69 -23.42 -16.35
C LEU A 446 -7.06 -23.85 -16.92
N PRO A 447 -7.47 -25.08 -16.68
CA PRO A 447 -8.81 -25.57 -17.06
C PRO A 447 -9.91 -24.73 -16.42
N ASP A 448 -10.99 -24.51 -17.14
CA ASP A 448 -12.19 -23.85 -16.62
C ASP A 448 -12.79 -24.65 -15.46
N LEU A 449 -13.33 -23.93 -14.49
CA LEU A 449 -14.21 -24.48 -13.46
C LEU A 449 -15.63 -24.59 -14.00
N GLU A 450 -16.33 -25.62 -13.60
CA GLU A 450 -17.72 -25.86 -13.96
C GLU A 450 -18.63 -25.54 -12.77
N LEU A 451 -19.74 -24.84 -13.01
CA LEU A 451 -20.71 -24.52 -11.95
C LEU A 451 -21.22 -25.78 -11.21
N ALA A 452 -21.30 -26.89 -11.93
CA ALA A 452 -21.74 -28.17 -11.35
C ALA A 452 -20.85 -28.72 -10.24
N ASP A 453 -19.58 -28.30 -10.17
CA ASP A 453 -18.63 -28.71 -9.14
C ASP A 453 -18.86 -27.99 -7.79
N PHE A 454 -19.64 -26.90 -7.80
CA PHE A 454 -19.87 -26.02 -6.66
C PHE A 454 -21.36 -26.02 -6.24
N PRO A 455 -21.87 -27.10 -5.66
CA PRO A 455 -23.29 -27.20 -5.31
C PRO A 455 -23.71 -26.32 -4.12
N THR A 456 -22.75 -25.73 -3.38
CA THR A 456 -23.02 -24.85 -2.22
C THR A 456 -22.11 -23.62 -2.24
N ALA A 457 -22.58 -22.53 -1.61
CA ALA A 457 -21.82 -21.30 -1.47
C ALA A 457 -20.48 -21.54 -0.74
N ASP A 458 -20.48 -22.37 0.30
CA ASP A 458 -19.25 -22.69 1.07
C ASP A 458 -18.18 -23.32 0.17
N LYS A 459 -18.57 -24.26 -0.73
CA LYS A 459 -17.60 -24.88 -1.63
C LYS A 459 -17.01 -23.89 -2.63
N LEU A 460 -17.81 -22.99 -3.16
CA LEU A 460 -17.29 -21.96 -4.07
C LEU A 460 -16.43 -20.96 -3.31
N PHE A 461 -16.81 -20.59 -2.10
CA PHE A 461 -16.02 -19.75 -1.23
C PHE A 461 -14.64 -20.38 -0.91
N GLU A 462 -14.60 -21.67 -0.55
CA GLU A 462 -13.34 -22.41 -0.33
C GLU A 462 -12.44 -22.37 -1.59
N GLN A 463 -13.00 -22.53 -2.78
CA GLN A 463 -12.25 -22.44 -4.02
C GLN A 463 -11.67 -21.03 -4.22
N ILE A 464 -12.47 -19.99 -4.04
CA ILE A 464 -12.03 -18.59 -4.19
C ILE A 464 -10.96 -18.25 -3.15
N ALA A 465 -11.24 -18.51 -1.87
CA ALA A 465 -10.40 -18.07 -0.76
C ALA A 465 -9.11 -18.88 -0.63
N ASN A 466 -9.17 -20.21 -0.82
CA ASN A 466 -8.05 -21.11 -0.53
C ASN A 466 -7.29 -21.57 -1.78
N VAL A 467 -7.77 -21.26 -2.99
CA VAL A 467 -7.11 -21.68 -4.23
C VAL A 467 -6.84 -20.50 -5.16
N GLU A 468 -7.87 -19.77 -5.56
CA GLU A 468 -7.70 -18.75 -6.60
C GLU A 468 -6.98 -17.50 -6.10
N ARG A 469 -7.39 -16.97 -4.94
CA ARG A 469 -6.77 -15.77 -4.37
C ARG A 469 -5.30 -15.97 -3.95
N PRO A 470 -4.91 -17.08 -3.29
CA PRO A 470 -3.50 -17.31 -2.96
C PRO A 470 -2.58 -17.48 -4.17
N LYS A 471 -3.09 -18.03 -5.28
CA LYS A 471 -2.31 -18.17 -6.51
C LYS A 471 -2.17 -16.85 -7.28
N GLU A 472 -3.11 -15.94 -7.10
CA GLU A 472 -3.16 -14.66 -7.78
C GLU A 472 -2.43 -13.54 -7.01
#